data_1d2275a46f67168e6976dffd363f71ca
#
_entry.id   1d2275a46f67168e6976dffd363f71ca
#
_cell.length_a   1.000
_cell.length_b   1.000
_cell.length_c   1.000
_cell.angle_alpha   90.00
_cell.angle_beta   90.00
_cell.angle_gamma   90.00
#
_symmetry.space_group_name_H-M   'P 1'
#
loop_
_entity.id
_entity.type
_entity.pdbx_description
1 polymer ?
#
loop_
_entity_poly.entity_id
_entity_poly.type
_entity_poly.pdbx_seq_one_letter_code
_entity_poly.pdbx_strand_id
1 'polypeptide(L)'
;AVRTGVVSVERLDEAVTRVLALKASLGLHEKKHFTADNYRGLIAAPESLRLAAECADQAITLVKDTQNLLPVTPKKHRRVWLHVNGDKPGFTGGSRCREMVIRALQKAGFEVDVYDAEHTTMEETVVSTEEIAKKYDVIMYFSNIINASYQTTARIQWQGAVAQEGPYFVKEVPTLMVSLGNA
;
A
#
# COMPACT_ATOMS: atom_id res chain seq x y z
N ALA A 1 41.47 -7.78 12.60
CA ALA A 1 40.72 -8.55 13.60
C ALA A 1 41.40 -9.90 13.90
N VAL A 2 41.73 -10.75 12.90
CA VAL A 2 42.39 -12.05 13.14
C VAL A 2 43.83 -11.84 13.63
N ARG A 3 44.66 -10.99 12.95
CA ARG A 3 46.04 -10.67 13.37
C ARG A 3 46.14 -10.03 14.75
N THR A 4 45.11 -9.42 15.23
CA THR A 4 45.07 -8.76 16.55
C THR A 4 44.37 -9.63 17.63
N GLY A 5 43.99 -10.88 17.30
CA GLY A 5 43.35 -11.82 18.22
C GLY A 5 41.91 -11.50 18.58
N VAL A 6 41.30 -10.48 17.99
CA VAL A 6 39.88 -10.15 18.21
C VAL A 6 38.92 -11.23 17.66
N VAL A 7 39.34 -11.88 16.57
CA VAL A 7 38.63 -13.03 15.98
C VAL A 7 39.62 -14.18 15.90
N SER A 8 39.30 -15.34 16.46
CA SER A 8 40.16 -16.50 16.34
C SER A 8 40.12 -17.12 14.95
N VAL A 9 41.13 -17.88 14.59
CA VAL A 9 41.18 -18.58 13.29
C VAL A 9 40.08 -19.60 13.19
N GLU A 10 39.78 -20.31 14.26
CA GLU A 10 38.72 -21.33 14.35
C GLU A 10 37.34 -20.66 14.06
N ARG A 11 37.12 -19.48 14.63
CA ARG A 11 35.85 -18.75 14.38
C ARG A 11 35.74 -18.29 12.93
N LEU A 12 36.84 -17.92 12.33
CA LEU A 12 36.89 -17.59 10.91
C LEU A 12 36.59 -18.81 10.03
N ASP A 13 37.22 -19.92 10.31
CA ASP A 13 37.03 -21.18 9.57
C ASP A 13 35.61 -21.71 9.69
N GLU A 14 35.01 -21.61 10.87
CA GLU A 14 33.59 -21.92 11.07
C GLU A 14 32.68 -21.05 10.19
N ALA A 15 32.92 -19.75 10.14
CA ALA A 15 32.11 -18.84 9.33
C ALA A 15 32.27 -19.13 7.82
N VAL A 16 33.47 -19.33 7.36
CA VAL A 16 33.78 -19.69 5.96
C VAL A 16 33.13 -21.02 5.60
N THR A 17 33.25 -22.03 6.46
CA THR A 17 32.63 -23.35 6.25
C THR A 17 31.11 -23.23 6.08
N ARG A 18 30.44 -22.47 6.92
CA ARG A 18 28.98 -22.24 6.81
C ARG A 18 28.58 -21.56 5.48
N VAL A 19 29.34 -20.53 5.06
CA VAL A 19 29.08 -19.83 3.80
C VAL A 19 29.34 -20.76 2.60
N LEU A 20 30.43 -21.53 2.62
CA LEU A 20 30.74 -22.47 1.55
C LEU A 20 29.74 -23.63 1.48
N ALA A 21 29.30 -24.14 2.63
CA ALA A 21 28.27 -25.19 2.68
C ALA A 21 26.95 -24.69 2.08
N LEU A 22 26.54 -23.46 2.40
CA LEU A 22 25.34 -22.86 1.79
C LEU A 22 25.51 -22.68 0.27
N LYS A 23 26.65 -22.17 -0.18
CA LYS A 23 26.94 -22.06 -1.62
C LYS A 23 26.93 -23.42 -2.32
N ALA A 24 27.49 -24.44 -1.71
CA ALA A 24 27.49 -25.80 -2.23
C ALA A 24 26.08 -26.39 -2.30
N SER A 25 25.26 -26.18 -1.27
CA SER A 25 23.87 -26.66 -1.25
C SER A 25 23.00 -26.03 -2.34
N LEU A 26 23.33 -24.81 -2.77
CA LEU A 26 22.70 -24.11 -3.88
C LEU A 26 23.32 -24.46 -5.25
N GLY A 27 24.33 -25.31 -5.30
CA GLY A 27 25.02 -25.70 -6.53
C GLY A 27 25.81 -24.55 -7.18
N LEU A 28 26.19 -23.51 -6.41
CA LEU A 28 26.90 -22.33 -6.96
C LEU A 28 28.34 -22.62 -7.42
N HIS A 29 28.88 -23.75 -7.05
CA HIS A 29 30.19 -24.25 -7.55
C HIS A 29 30.08 -24.86 -8.95
N GLU A 30 28.87 -25.23 -9.37
CA GLU A 30 28.60 -25.65 -10.73
C GLU A 30 28.33 -24.40 -11.59
N LYS A 31 29.08 -24.25 -12.68
CA LYS A 31 28.91 -23.11 -13.62
C LYS A 31 27.59 -23.26 -14.36
N LYS A 32 26.49 -22.85 -13.75
CA LYS A 32 25.18 -22.79 -14.40
C LYS A 32 25.03 -21.42 -15.06
N HIS A 33 24.97 -21.38 -16.38
CA HIS A 33 24.63 -20.19 -17.13
C HIS A 33 23.11 -20.07 -17.20
N PHE A 34 22.55 -19.02 -16.63
CA PHE A 34 21.14 -18.72 -16.75
C PHE A 34 20.92 -17.76 -17.91
N THR A 35 20.02 -18.14 -18.80
CA THR A 35 19.54 -17.29 -19.90
C THR A 35 18.25 -16.60 -19.52
N ALA A 36 17.86 -15.56 -20.25
CA ALA A 36 16.57 -14.89 -20.03
C ALA A 36 15.39 -15.85 -20.09
N ASP A 37 15.47 -16.90 -20.92
CA ASP A 37 14.42 -17.89 -21.09
C ASP A 37 14.23 -18.78 -19.85
N ASN A 38 15.27 -18.98 -19.04
CA ASN A 38 15.16 -19.70 -17.78
C ASN A 38 14.28 -18.97 -16.75
N TYR A 39 14.16 -17.64 -16.84
CA TYR A 39 13.36 -16.85 -15.88
C TYR A 39 11.93 -16.62 -16.34
N ARG A 40 11.70 -16.55 -17.64
CA ARG A 40 10.38 -16.19 -18.20
C ARG A 40 9.25 -17.06 -17.70
N GLY A 41 9.51 -18.35 -17.48
CA GLY A 41 8.53 -19.29 -16.92
C GLY A 41 8.40 -19.26 -15.40
N LEU A 42 9.37 -18.64 -14.69
CA LEU A 42 9.41 -18.60 -13.23
C LEU A 42 8.88 -17.27 -12.68
N ILE A 43 9.17 -16.16 -13.38
CA ILE A 43 8.71 -14.83 -12.96
C ILE A 43 7.21 -14.72 -13.26
N ALA A 44 6.44 -14.35 -12.26
CA ALA A 44 4.98 -14.23 -12.34
C ALA A 44 4.30 -15.53 -12.84
N ALA A 45 4.82 -16.69 -12.46
CA ALA A 45 4.17 -17.96 -12.75
C ALA A 45 2.72 -17.95 -12.22
N PRO A 46 1.77 -18.59 -12.93
CA PRO A 46 0.35 -18.57 -12.54
C PRO A 46 0.10 -18.97 -11.09
N GLU A 47 0.86 -19.93 -10.57
CA GLU A 47 0.77 -20.37 -9.18
C GLU A 47 1.24 -19.30 -8.20
N SER A 48 2.34 -18.60 -8.51
CA SER A 48 2.84 -17.49 -7.69
C SER A 48 1.84 -16.33 -7.65
N LEU A 49 1.20 -16.01 -8.78
CA LEU A 49 0.17 -14.99 -8.85
C LEU A 49 -1.08 -15.39 -8.07
N ARG A 50 -1.49 -16.68 -8.15
CA ARG A 50 -2.60 -17.21 -7.36
C ARG A 50 -2.31 -17.11 -5.87
N LEU A 51 -1.14 -17.53 -5.43
CA LEU A 51 -0.72 -17.44 -4.04
C LEU A 51 -0.67 -15.98 -3.54
N ALA A 52 -0.16 -15.07 -4.37
CA ALA A 52 -0.13 -13.64 -4.03
C ALA A 52 -1.55 -13.07 -3.85
N ALA A 53 -2.48 -13.45 -4.73
CA ALA A 53 -3.88 -13.03 -4.61
C ALA A 53 -4.53 -13.60 -3.34
N GLU A 54 -4.31 -14.87 -3.05
CA GLU A 54 -4.82 -15.53 -1.84
C GLU A 54 -4.25 -14.87 -0.56
N CYS A 55 -2.96 -14.57 -0.53
CA CYS A 55 -2.35 -13.84 0.58
C CYS A 55 -2.96 -12.44 0.74
N ALA A 56 -3.20 -11.74 -0.36
CA ALA A 56 -3.83 -10.41 -0.32
C ALA A 56 -5.26 -10.49 0.24
N ASP A 57 -6.06 -11.45 -0.19
CA ASP A 57 -7.42 -11.65 0.32
C ASP A 57 -7.43 -11.98 1.81
N GLN A 58 -6.53 -12.84 2.27
CA GLN A 58 -6.42 -13.22 3.69
C GLN A 58 -5.84 -12.10 4.58
N ALA A 59 -5.10 -11.17 3.99
CA ALA A 59 -4.52 -10.04 4.73
C ALA A 59 -5.54 -8.94 5.05
N ILE A 60 -6.73 -8.96 4.43
CA ILE A 60 -7.76 -7.96 4.69
C ILE A 60 -8.28 -8.12 6.11
N THR A 61 -8.06 -7.10 6.93
CA THR A 61 -8.42 -7.11 8.34
C THR A 61 -9.44 -6.02 8.64
N LEU A 62 -10.62 -6.41 9.12
CA LEU A 62 -11.63 -5.47 9.61
C LEU A 62 -11.27 -5.06 11.03
N VAL A 63 -10.82 -3.82 11.22
CA VAL A 63 -10.44 -3.29 12.53
C VAL A 63 -11.67 -2.77 13.29
N LYS A 64 -12.59 -2.12 12.57
CA LYS A 64 -13.78 -1.49 13.19
C LYS A 64 -14.88 -1.26 12.16
N ASP A 65 -16.11 -1.61 12.52
CA ASP A 65 -17.32 -1.26 11.76
C ASP A 65 -18.47 -0.96 12.74
N THR A 66 -18.42 0.22 13.37
CA THR A 66 -19.45 0.66 14.34
C THR A 66 -20.73 1.14 13.69
N GLN A 67 -20.71 1.40 12.39
CA GLN A 67 -21.86 1.87 11.61
C GLN A 67 -22.56 0.73 10.88
N ASN A 68 -22.06 -0.50 10.95
CA ASN A 68 -22.50 -1.65 10.14
C ASN A 68 -22.57 -1.28 8.64
N LEU A 69 -21.55 -0.59 8.17
CA LEU A 69 -21.47 -0.07 6.81
C LEU A 69 -21.21 -1.18 5.79
N LEU A 70 -20.45 -2.19 6.19
CA LEU A 70 -20.07 -3.27 5.31
C LEU A 70 -21.21 -4.31 5.11
N PRO A 71 -21.37 -4.85 3.93
CA PRO A 71 -20.59 -4.56 2.71
C PRO A 71 -21.06 -3.27 2.02
N VAL A 72 -20.10 -2.47 1.56
CA VAL A 72 -20.36 -1.33 0.68
C VAL A 72 -20.64 -1.85 -0.73
N THR A 73 -21.79 -1.49 -1.27
CA THR A 73 -22.23 -1.97 -2.59
C THR A 73 -22.76 -0.83 -3.45
N PRO A 74 -22.61 -0.88 -4.80
CA PRO A 74 -23.15 0.16 -5.69
C PRO A 74 -24.66 0.30 -5.65
N LYS A 75 -25.38 -0.72 -5.17
CA LYS A 75 -26.84 -0.66 -4.99
C LYS A 75 -27.26 0.25 -3.84
N LYS A 76 -26.46 0.31 -2.78
CA LYS A 76 -26.74 1.10 -1.58
C LYS A 76 -25.94 2.40 -1.53
N HIS A 77 -24.70 2.40 -2.08
CA HIS A 77 -23.72 3.46 -1.93
C HIS A 77 -23.09 3.77 -3.29
N ARG A 78 -23.90 4.23 -4.25
CA ARG A 78 -23.49 4.38 -5.64
C ARG A 78 -22.46 5.47 -5.84
N ARG A 79 -22.66 6.61 -5.21
CA ARG A 79 -21.86 7.82 -5.37
C ARG A 79 -20.79 7.86 -4.29
N VAL A 80 -19.55 7.73 -4.70
CA VAL A 80 -18.38 7.68 -3.82
C VAL A 80 -17.58 8.97 -3.93
N TRP A 81 -17.26 9.57 -2.80
CA TRP A 81 -16.22 10.58 -2.72
C TRP A 81 -14.92 9.96 -2.23
N LEU A 82 -13.93 9.87 -3.11
CA LEU A 82 -12.68 9.15 -2.87
C LEU A 82 -11.55 10.11 -2.51
N HIS A 83 -10.92 9.83 -1.38
CA HIS A 83 -9.70 10.49 -0.94
C HIS A 83 -8.56 9.46 -0.92
N VAL A 84 -7.47 9.74 -1.64
CA VAL A 84 -6.27 8.89 -1.64
C VAL A 84 -5.10 9.68 -1.08
N ASN A 85 -4.58 9.22 0.06
CA ASN A 85 -3.48 9.87 0.79
C ASN A 85 -2.19 9.07 0.63
N GLY A 86 -1.06 9.75 0.57
CA GLY A 86 0.26 9.12 0.53
C GLY A 86 0.68 8.60 -0.84
N ASP A 87 -0.10 8.83 -1.89
CA ASP A 87 0.19 8.40 -3.26
C ASP A 87 1.14 9.38 -3.97
N LYS A 88 2.31 9.61 -3.38
CA LYS A 88 3.34 10.50 -3.94
C LYS A 88 4.27 9.74 -4.87
N PRO A 89 4.75 10.40 -5.96
CA PRO A 89 5.81 9.85 -6.77
C PRO A 89 7.05 9.60 -5.91
N GLY A 90 7.48 8.33 -5.82
CA GLY A 90 8.71 7.97 -5.13
C GLY A 90 9.92 7.98 -6.07
N PHE A 91 11.12 7.81 -5.51
CA PHE A 91 12.37 7.69 -6.25
C PHE A 91 12.35 6.58 -7.33
N THR A 92 11.51 5.57 -7.14
CA THR A 92 11.36 4.41 -8.04
C THR A 92 10.15 4.49 -8.98
N GLY A 93 9.54 5.66 -9.11
CA GLY A 93 8.39 5.88 -10.00
C GLY A 93 7.07 5.73 -9.30
N GLY A 94 6.49 6.57 -8.68
CA GLY A 94 5.21 6.78 -8.02
C GLY A 94 4.32 5.57 -7.73
N SER A 95 3.57 5.63 -6.68
CA SER A 95 2.49 4.69 -6.42
C SER A 95 1.38 4.90 -7.47
N ARG A 96 0.80 3.80 -7.95
CA ARG A 96 -0.38 3.79 -8.82
C ARG A 96 -1.66 3.50 -8.03
N CYS A 97 -1.61 3.66 -6.73
CA CYS A 97 -2.71 3.31 -5.84
C CYS A 97 -4.00 4.04 -6.22
N ARG A 98 -3.92 5.36 -6.43
CA ARG A 98 -5.05 6.20 -6.83
C ARG A 98 -5.74 5.66 -8.09
N GLU A 99 -4.98 5.42 -9.15
CA GLU A 99 -5.52 4.89 -10.40
C GLU A 99 -6.12 3.49 -10.26
N MET A 100 -5.46 2.62 -9.51
CA MET A 100 -5.93 1.25 -9.29
C MET A 100 -7.24 1.24 -8.51
N VAL A 101 -7.36 2.04 -7.46
CA VAL A 101 -8.58 2.15 -6.65
C VAL A 101 -9.72 2.71 -7.48
N ILE A 102 -9.51 3.80 -8.23
CA ILE A 102 -10.53 4.38 -9.10
C ILE A 102 -11.04 3.34 -10.10
N ARG A 103 -10.14 2.66 -10.81
CA ARG A 103 -10.52 1.63 -11.78
C ARG A 103 -11.28 0.46 -11.15
N ALA A 104 -10.85 0.02 -9.96
CA ALA A 104 -11.52 -1.07 -9.25
C ALA A 104 -12.94 -0.70 -8.85
N LEU A 105 -13.14 0.48 -8.28
CA LEU A 105 -14.45 0.98 -7.88
C LEU A 105 -15.38 1.19 -9.08
N GLN A 106 -14.88 1.82 -10.16
CA GLN A 106 -15.65 2.02 -11.38
C GLN A 106 -16.04 0.68 -12.03
N LYS A 107 -15.11 -0.29 -12.07
CA LYS A 107 -15.40 -1.65 -12.57
C LYS A 107 -16.46 -2.36 -11.72
N ALA A 108 -16.49 -2.10 -10.42
CA ALA A 108 -17.50 -2.62 -9.51
C ALA A 108 -18.88 -1.92 -9.65
N GLY A 109 -18.97 -0.82 -10.40
CA GLY A 109 -20.21 -0.11 -10.69
C GLY A 109 -20.45 1.13 -9.83
N PHE A 110 -19.44 1.62 -9.13
CA PHE A 110 -19.51 2.88 -8.38
C PHE A 110 -19.31 4.08 -9.28
N GLU A 111 -19.96 5.20 -8.95
CA GLU A 111 -19.68 6.53 -9.49
C GLU A 111 -18.69 7.20 -8.54
N VAL A 112 -17.50 7.52 -9.04
CA VAL A 112 -16.38 7.97 -8.20
C VAL A 112 -15.98 9.38 -8.56
N ASP A 113 -16.16 10.29 -7.61
CA ASP A 113 -15.54 11.62 -7.63
C ASP A 113 -14.31 11.60 -6.72
N VAL A 114 -13.21 12.12 -7.22
CA VAL A 114 -11.93 12.12 -6.50
C VAL A 114 -11.66 13.47 -5.90
N TYR A 115 -11.38 13.52 -4.60
CA TYR A 115 -10.89 14.74 -3.97
C TYR A 115 -9.44 15.00 -4.40
N ASP A 116 -9.22 16.15 -5.01
CA ASP A 116 -7.91 16.60 -5.45
C ASP A 116 -7.37 17.70 -4.54
N ALA A 117 -6.62 17.26 -3.51
CA ALA A 117 -6.04 18.18 -2.55
C ALA A 117 -4.96 19.12 -3.14
N GLU A 118 -4.38 18.77 -4.29
CA GLU A 118 -3.33 19.58 -4.93
C GLU A 118 -3.90 20.79 -5.66
N HIS A 119 -5.13 20.67 -6.19
CA HIS A 119 -5.76 21.71 -6.98
C HIS A 119 -6.97 22.34 -6.28
N THR A 120 -7.30 21.90 -5.06
CA THR A 120 -8.40 22.45 -4.29
C THR A 120 -7.93 23.66 -3.49
N THR A 121 -8.59 24.79 -3.65
CA THR A 121 -8.31 26.02 -2.89
C THR A 121 -8.78 25.90 -1.45
N MET A 122 -8.27 26.76 -0.55
CA MET A 122 -8.73 26.78 0.85
C MET A 122 -10.24 27.06 0.96
N GLU A 123 -10.79 27.87 0.09
CA GLU A 123 -12.21 28.21 0.05
C GLU A 123 -13.06 27.00 -0.37
N GLU A 124 -12.57 26.18 -1.30
CA GLU A 124 -13.21 24.95 -1.75
C GLU A 124 -13.08 23.80 -0.74
N THR A 125 -12.18 23.87 0.22
CA THR A 125 -12.08 22.89 1.31
C THR A 125 -13.17 23.06 2.35
N VAL A 126 -13.75 24.27 2.48
CA VAL A 126 -14.87 24.54 3.37
C VAL A 126 -16.18 24.10 2.71
N VAL A 127 -16.38 22.81 2.58
CA VAL A 127 -17.61 22.27 1.99
C VAL A 127 -18.64 22.07 3.07
N SER A 128 -19.88 22.47 2.80
CA SER A 128 -21.00 22.21 3.70
C SER A 128 -21.21 20.69 3.84
N THR A 129 -21.27 20.21 5.07
CA THR A 129 -21.60 18.80 5.38
C THR A 129 -22.91 18.37 4.73
N GLU A 130 -23.89 19.28 4.68
CA GLU A 130 -25.20 19.00 4.08
C GLU A 130 -25.12 18.82 2.56
N GLU A 131 -24.25 19.56 1.91
CA GLU A 131 -24.03 19.43 0.46
C GLU A 131 -23.34 18.10 0.13
N ILE A 132 -22.32 17.71 0.90
CA ILE A 132 -21.66 16.42 0.76
C ILE A 132 -22.61 15.26 1.01
N ALA A 133 -23.42 15.33 2.05
CA ALA A 133 -24.40 14.30 2.38
C ALA A 133 -25.48 14.14 1.30
N LYS A 134 -25.82 15.21 0.58
CA LYS A 134 -26.74 15.14 -0.57
C LYS A 134 -26.08 14.60 -1.83
N LYS A 135 -24.78 14.87 -2.02
CA LYS A 135 -24.05 14.53 -3.22
C LYS A 135 -23.51 13.11 -3.22
N TYR A 136 -23.08 12.59 -2.08
CA TYR A 136 -22.41 11.30 -1.98
C TYR A 136 -23.12 10.37 -1.00
N ASP A 137 -23.06 9.06 -1.31
CA ASP A 137 -23.64 8.02 -0.48
C ASP A 137 -22.62 7.44 0.49
N VAL A 138 -21.33 7.54 0.16
CA VAL A 138 -20.21 7.08 1.00
C VAL A 138 -18.94 7.86 0.69
N ILE A 139 -18.16 8.12 1.72
CA ILE A 139 -16.81 8.68 1.59
C ILE A 139 -15.80 7.57 1.83
N MET A 140 -14.81 7.45 0.96
CA MET A 140 -13.75 6.46 1.08
C MET A 140 -12.39 7.14 1.17
N TYR A 141 -11.68 6.87 2.27
CA TYR A 141 -10.30 7.28 2.47
C TYR A 141 -9.38 6.08 2.25
N PHE A 142 -8.48 6.19 1.30
CA PHE A 142 -7.41 5.22 1.08
C PHE A 142 -6.09 5.84 1.50
N SER A 143 -5.42 5.23 2.46
CA SER A 143 -4.15 5.71 2.98
C SER A 143 -3.04 4.75 2.58
N ASN A 144 -2.19 5.18 1.64
CA ASN A 144 -1.02 4.44 1.18
C ASN A 144 0.24 5.06 1.81
N ILE A 145 0.44 4.79 3.10
CA ILE A 145 1.59 5.32 3.84
C ILE A 145 2.69 4.26 3.81
N ILE A 146 3.76 4.58 3.09
CA ILE A 146 4.96 3.74 3.05
C ILE A 146 6.01 4.41 3.94
N ASN A 147 6.49 3.67 4.94
CA ASN A 147 7.62 4.10 5.73
C ASN A 147 8.87 4.10 4.86
N ALA A 148 9.39 5.28 4.55
CA ALA A 148 10.69 5.39 3.89
C ALA A 148 11.80 4.97 4.84
N SER A 149 12.86 4.36 4.31
CA SER A 149 14.12 4.16 5.04
C SER A 149 14.54 5.48 5.69
N TYR A 150 14.88 5.49 6.95
CA TYR A 150 15.20 6.65 7.79
C TYR A 150 14.02 7.39 8.43
N GLN A 151 12.77 7.02 8.20
CA GLN A 151 11.64 7.59 8.92
C GLN A 151 11.24 6.65 10.07
N THR A 152 11.33 7.15 11.28
CA THR A 152 10.96 6.41 12.51
C THR A 152 9.48 6.50 12.83
N THR A 153 8.75 7.42 12.18
CA THR A 153 7.32 7.63 12.40
C THR A 153 6.59 7.77 11.08
N ALA A 154 5.60 6.90 10.87
CA ALA A 154 4.60 7.08 9.83
C ALA A 154 3.59 8.14 10.28
N ARG A 155 3.35 9.14 9.45
CA ARG A 155 2.27 10.11 9.66
C ARG A 155 1.47 10.24 8.39
N ILE A 156 0.16 10.31 8.52
CA ILE A 156 -0.68 10.79 7.44
C ILE A 156 -0.29 12.24 7.20
N GLN A 157 0.34 12.49 6.07
CA GLN A 157 0.61 13.85 5.62
C GLN A 157 -0.58 14.27 4.77
N TRP A 158 -1.41 15.09 5.36
CA TRP A 158 -2.41 15.83 4.62
C TRP A 158 -1.65 16.90 3.82
N GLN A 159 -1.99 17.10 2.56
CA GLN A 159 -1.32 18.11 1.75
C GLN A 159 -1.85 19.51 2.14
N GLY A 160 -0.93 20.47 2.34
CA GLY A 160 -1.18 21.88 2.62
C GLY A 160 -0.50 22.37 3.87
N ALA A 161 -0.48 23.65 4.09
CA ALA A 161 0.24 24.32 5.17
C ALA A 161 -0.57 24.45 6.48
N VAL A 162 -1.83 24.03 6.50
CA VAL A 162 -2.74 24.21 7.64
C VAL A 162 -3.42 22.89 7.97
N ALA A 163 -3.57 22.58 9.24
CA ALA A 163 -4.06 21.29 9.76
C ALA A 163 -5.53 20.93 9.41
N GLN A 164 -6.13 21.58 8.42
CA GLN A 164 -7.54 21.39 8.04
C GLN A 164 -7.71 20.81 6.62
N GLU A 165 -6.80 20.02 6.18
CA GLU A 165 -6.57 19.68 4.78
C GLU A 165 -7.40 18.56 4.20
N GLY A 166 -8.28 18.00 4.94
CA GLY A 166 -9.22 17.01 4.46
C GLY A 166 -10.58 17.22 5.11
N PRO A 167 -11.64 17.25 4.34
CA PRO A 167 -12.98 17.25 4.91
C PRO A 167 -13.21 15.94 5.65
N TYR A 168 -13.45 16.01 6.96
CA TYR A 168 -13.75 14.88 7.82
C TYR A 168 -15.24 14.79 8.08
N PHE A 169 -15.92 13.88 7.40
CA PHE A 169 -17.37 13.67 7.56
C PHE A 169 -17.65 12.27 8.09
N VAL A 170 -17.18 11.98 9.30
CA VAL A 170 -17.26 10.62 9.86
C VAL A 170 -18.65 10.27 10.41
N LYS A 171 -19.42 11.27 10.78
CA LYS A 171 -20.73 11.05 11.40
C LYS A 171 -21.90 11.33 10.46
N GLU A 172 -21.74 12.28 9.59
CA GLU A 172 -22.77 12.85 8.74
C GLU A 172 -22.98 12.04 7.45
N VAL A 173 -21.92 11.44 6.93
CA VAL A 173 -21.96 10.57 5.76
C VAL A 173 -21.28 9.24 6.10
N PRO A 174 -21.81 8.10 5.64
CA PRO A 174 -21.14 6.82 5.80
C PRO A 174 -19.70 6.89 5.31
N THR A 175 -18.75 6.50 6.15
CA THR A 175 -17.32 6.68 5.88
C THR A 175 -16.55 5.39 6.08
N LEU A 176 -15.74 5.05 5.07
CA LEU A 176 -14.83 3.91 5.08
C LEU A 176 -13.39 4.40 4.99
N MET A 177 -12.52 3.86 5.86
CA MET A 177 -11.08 4.08 5.76
C MET A 177 -10.36 2.76 5.50
N VAL A 178 -9.49 2.77 4.50
CA VAL A 178 -8.64 1.64 4.10
C VAL A 178 -7.18 2.04 4.25
N SER A 179 -6.43 1.34 5.08
CA SER A 179 -4.98 1.47 5.17
C SER A 179 -4.32 0.41 4.30
N LEU A 180 -3.49 0.84 3.35
CA LEU A 180 -2.77 -0.02 2.40
C LEU A 180 -1.28 -0.15 2.76
N GLY A 181 -0.79 0.63 3.70
CA GLY A 181 0.60 0.62 4.14
C GLY A 181 0.83 -0.30 5.33
N ASN A 182 2.10 -0.55 5.63
CA ASN A 182 2.47 -1.21 6.88
C ASN A 182 2.08 -0.28 8.05
N ALA A 183 1.08 -0.71 8.80
CA ALA A 183 0.72 -0.06 10.04
C ALA A 183 1.71 -0.43 11.15
#